data_2ef46cf3e748ab71a9a697e2dc6b7ace
#
_entry.id   2ef46cf3e748ab71a9a697e2dc6b7ace
#
_cell.length_a   1.000
_cell.length_b   1.000
_cell.length_c   1.000
_cell.angle_alpha   90.00
_cell.angle_beta   90.00
_cell.angle_gamma   90.00
#
_symmetry.space_group_name_H-M   'P 1'
#
loop_
_entity.id
_entity.type
_entity.pdbx_description
1 polymer ?
#
loop_
_entity_poly.entity_id
_entity_poly.type
_entity_poly.pdbx_seq_one_letter_code
_entity_poly.pdbx_strand_id
1 'polypeptide(L)'
;MPIVYRPGLTCSEVNAIESTCEVVLPEPYRRLLMRMNGFHIAAPDHVQLRLSAVEAGEISFDRLFGVRAAARCNDLISFNKEFIDELDFIEGAFAIGEDGGGNPFVWIADPQARGVYYWDRTHLHAFDDPNEFDIAEQEESGPLYKVADDVDAFYKLILSALGARVDFIEDV
;
A
#
# COMPACT_ATOMS: atom_id res chain seq x y z
N MET A 1 12.04 -14.08 5.84
CA MET A 1 11.39 -13.12 6.78
C MET A 1 9.93 -13.50 6.90
N PRO A 2 9.38 -13.64 8.10
CA PRO A 2 7.98 -13.99 8.26
C PRO A 2 7.05 -12.81 8.00
N ILE A 3 5.88 -13.12 7.46
CA ILE A 3 4.72 -12.23 7.41
C ILE A 3 3.89 -12.48 8.67
N VAL A 4 3.67 -11.44 9.45
CA VAL A 4 2.75 -11.46 10.61
C VAL A 4 1.44 -10.82 10.19
N TYR A 5 0.35 -11.57 10.30
CA TYR A 5 -0.97 -11.14 9.83
C TYR A 5 -2.05 -11.36 10.89
N ARG A 6 -3.13 -10.58 10.82
CA ARG A 6 -4.31 -10.77 11.66
C ARG A 6 -5.38 -11.60 10.94
N PRO A 7 -6.23 -12.33 11.67
CA PRO A 7 -7.33 -13.10 11.09
C PRO A 7 -8.12 -12.31 10.08
N GLY A 8 -8.45 -12.94 8.95
CA GLY A 8 -9.14 -12.30 7.84
C GLY A 8 -10.54 -11.79 8.19
N LEU A 9 -11.00 -10.84 7.40
CA LEU A 9 -12.31 -10.21 7.56
C LEU A 9 -13.43 -11.05 6.90
N THR A 10 -14.63 -10.92 7.41
CA THR A 10 -15.84 -11.41 6.73
C THR A 10 -16.18 -10.50 5.53
N CYS A 11 -16.94 -11.02 4.59
CA CYS A 11 -17.46 -10.23 3.46
C CYS A 11 -18.25 -8.99 3.94
N SER A 12 -19.02 -9.11 5.02
CA SER A 12 -19.76 -7.98 5.61
C SER A 12 -18.85 -6.89 6.14
N GLU A 13 -17.71 -7.26 6.76
CA GLU A 13 -16.74 -6.29 7.26
C GLU A 13 -16.02 -5.58 6.10
N VAL A 14 -15.69 -6.29 5.02
CA VAL A 14 -15.12 -5.67 3.82
C VAL A 14 -16.11 -4.69 3.18
N ASN A 15 -17.39 -5.05 3.06
CA ASN A 15 -18.44 -4.15 2.58
C ASN A 15 -18.60 -2.90 3.49
N ALA A 16 -18.41 -3.06 4.80
CA ALA A 16 -18.44 -1.93 5.74
C ALA A 16 -17.26 -0.96 5.52
N ILE A 17 -16.07 -1.47 5.15
CA ILE A 17 -14.92 -0.63 4.77
C ILE A 17 -15.29 0.20 3.54
N GLU A 18 -15.79 -0.44 2.48
CA GLU A 18 -16.18 0.25 1.24
C GLU A 18 -17.22 1.35 1.49
N SER A 19 -18.24 1.05 2.32
CA SER A 19 -19.25 2.04 2.70
C SER A 19 -18.71 3.18 3.54
N THR A 20 -17.75 2.90 4.44
CA THR A 20 -17.18 3.90 5.36
C THR A 20 -16.22 4.85 4.66
N CYS A 21 -15.48 4.34 3.67
CA CYS A 21 -14.50 5.10 2.89
C CYS A 21 -15.06 5.59 1.54
N GLU A 22 -16.31 5.25 1.22
CA GLU A 22 -16.98 5.61 -0.05
C GLU A 22 -16.18 5.16 -1.30
N VAL A 23 -15.57 3.96 -1.23
CA VAL A 23 -14.75 3.38 -2.28
C VAL A 23 -15.27 2.01 -2.72
N VAL A 24 -14.89 1.61 -3.93
CA VAL A 24 -15.03 0.22 -4.40
C VAL A 24 -13.65 -0.41 -4.43
N LEU A 25 -13.39 -1.36 -3.53
CA LEU A 25 -12.12 -2.05 -3.48
C LEU A 25 -12.00 -3.05 -4.64
N PRO A 26 -10.84 -3.19 -5.26
CA PRO A 26 -10.63 -4.19 -6.30
C PRO A 26 -10.75 -5.60 -5.71
N GLU A 27 -11.33 -6.52 -6.48
CA GLU A 27 -11.60 -7.88 -6.02
C GLU A 27 -10.35 -8.61 -5.46
N PRO A 28 -9.14 -8.46 -6.03
CA PRO A 28 -7.93 -9.02 -5.42
C PRO A 28 -7.67 -8.52 -4.00
N TYR A 29 -7.90 -7.23 -3.72
CA TYR A 29 -7.70 -6.68 -2.40
C TYR A 29 -8.79 -7.14 -1.40
N ARG A 30 -10.05 -7.24 -1.86
CA ARG A 30 -11.14 -7.82 -1.07
C ARG A 30 -10.79 -9.24 -0.61
N ARG A 31 -10.35 -10.10 -1.52
CA ARG A 31 -9.91 -11.47 -1.20
C ARG A 31 -8.74 -11.48 -0.23
N LEU A 32 -7.79 -10.57 -0.38
CA LEU A 32 -6.64 -10.46 0.50
C LEU A 32 -7.06 -10.08 1.92
N LEU A 33 -7.93 -9.09 2.09
CA LEU A 33 -8.50 -8.68 3.39
C LEU A 33 -9.32 -9.80 4.05
N MET A 34 -10.06 -10.57 3.26
CA MET A 34 -10.81 -11.74 3.77
C MET A 34 -9.90 -12.90 4.19
N ARG A 35 -8.69 -12.98 3.66
CA ARG A 35 -7.68 -13.96 4.06
C ARG A 35 -6.83 -13.46 5.23
N MET A 36 -6.43 -12.20 5.19
CA MET A 36 -5.57 -11.54 6.16
C MET A 36 -6.03 -10.09 6.35
N ASN A 37 -6.42 -9.73 7.57
CA ASN A 37 -6.80 -8.35 7.92
C ASN A 37 -5.55 -7.47 8.08
N GLY A 38 -4.87 -7.21 6.97
CA GLY A 38 -3.56 -6.59 6.95
C GLY A 38 -2.44 -7.52 7.42
N PHE A 39 -1.22 -7.16 7.08
CA PHE A 39 -0.02 -7.86 7.55
C PHE A 39 1.18 -6.91 7.56
N HIS A 40 2.23 -7.30 8.29
CA HIS A 40 3.51 -6.61 8.27
C HIS A 40 4.67 -7.61 8.17
N ILE A 41 5.82 -7.13 7.75
CA ILE A 41 7.06 -7.91 7.78
C ILE A 41 7.59 -7.87 9.22
N ALA A 42 7.89 -9.04 9.78
CA ALA A 42 8.37 -9.11 11.16
C ALA A 42 9.74 -8.43 11.32
N ALA A 43 9.88 -7.65 12.40
CA ALA A 43 11.13 -6.98 12.73
C ALA A 43 12.31 -7.98 12.84
N PRO A 44 13.55 -7.56 12.53
CA PRO A 44 14.00 -6.16 12.37
C PRO A 44 13.78 -5.60 10.96
N ASP A 45 13.08 -6.28 10.10
CA ASP A 45 13.22 -6.17 8.67
C ASP A 45 12.00 -5.55 7.98
N HIS A 46 12.26 -4.78 6.97
CA HIS A 46 11.40 -4.45 5.84
C HIS A 46 11.92 -5.24 4.63
N VAL A 47 11.11 -5.37 3.59
CA VAL A 47 11.56 -5.96 2.33
C VAL A 47 11.80 -4.87 1.30
N GLN A 48 12.83 -5.05 0.46
CA GLN A 48 13.12 -4.15 -0.65
C GLN A 48 12.38 -4.61 -1.91
N LEU A 49 11.63 -3.69 -2.50
CA LEU A 49 10.95 -3.89 -3.77
C LEU A 49 11.70 -3.14 -4.87
N ARG A 50 11.99 -3.79 -5.98
CA ARG A 50 12.64 -3.14 -7.12
C ARG A 50 11.73 -2.09 -7.74
N LEU A 51 12.27 -0.88 -7.90
CA LEU A 51 11.62 0.23 -8.56
C LEU A 51 12.67 1.07 -9.28
N SER A 52 12.82 0.86 -10.58
CA SER A 52 13.86 1.53 -11.38
C SER A 52 13.64 3.04 -11.57
N ALA A 53 12.45 3.52 -11.25
CA ALA A 53 12.10 4.94 -11.32
C ALA A 53 12.75 5.80 -10.22
N VAL A 54 13.30 5.19 -9.17
CA VAL A 54 14.05 5.88 -8.11
C VAL A 54 15.55 5.62 -8.25
N GLU A 55 16.38 6.58 -7.85
CA GLU A 55 17.85 6.50 -8.04
C GLU A 55 18.45 5.24 -7.38
N ALA A 56 17.99 4.87 -6.20
CA ALA A 56 18.42 3.65 -5.51
C ALA A 56 18.00 2.36 -6.22
N GLY A 57 17.06 2.41 -7.18
CA GLY A 57 16.53 1.27 -7.89
C GLY A 57 15.61 0.37 -7.06
N GLU A 58 15.33 0.74 -5.81
CA GLU A 58 14.49 -0.01 -4.89
C GLU A 58 13.83 0.89 -3.85
N ILE A 59 12.67 0.45 -3.33
CA ILE A 59 11.92 1.08 -2.24
C ILE A 59 11.64 0.06 -1.16
N SER A 60 11.41 0.52 0.07
CA SER A 60 11.04 -0.35 1.19
C SER A 60 9.55 -0.70 1.16
N PHE A 61 9.21 -1.85 1.72
CA PHE A 61 7.86 -2.23 2.07
C PHE A 61 7.84 -2.79 3.50
N ASP A 62 6.96 -2.26 4.34
CA ASP A 62 6.77 -2.69 5.73
C ASP A 62 5.46 -3.46 5.91
N ARG A 63 4.32 -2.91 5.46
CA ARG A 63 2.99 -3.48 5.73
C ARG A 63 1.92 -3.20 4.69
N LEU A 64 0.95 -4.11 4.64
CA LEU A 64 -0.40 -3.81 4.14
C LEU A 64 -1.33 -3.49 5.30
N PHE A 65 -2.11 -2.43 5.14
CA PHE A 65 -3.06 -2.00 6.15
C PHE A 65 -4.22 -2.98 6.31
N GLY A 66 -4.70 -3.09 7.53
CA GLY A 66 -5.97 -3.74 7.88
C GLY A 66 -6.75 -2.84 8.82
N VAL A 67 -7.96 -3.23 9.19
CA VAL A 67 -8.81 -2.47 10.12
C VAL A 67 -8.59 -2.90 11.56
N ARG A 68 -8.93 -2.03 12.51
CA ARG A 68 -8.77 -2.23 13.96
C ARG A 68 -7.30 -2.43 14.36
N ALA A 69 -6.39 -1.73 13.70
CA ALA A 69 -4.99 -1.71 14.10
C ALA A 69 -4.81 -0.96 15.44
N ALA A 70 -3.82 -1.40 16.25
CA ALA A 70 -3.53 -0.76 17.54
C ALA A 70 -3.07 0.70 17.36
N ALA A 71 -2.27 0.97 16.33
CA ALA A 71 -1.86 2.32 15.96
C ALA A 71 -2.76 2.86 14.83
N ARG A 72 -3.29 4.08 15.00
CA ARG A 72 -4.18 4.70 13.99
C ARG A 72 -3.53 4.90 12.63
N CYS A 73 -2.24 5.23 12.60
CA CYS A 73 -1.47 5.36 11.36
C CYS A 73 -1.34 4.05 10.57
N ASN A 74 -1.57 2.91 11.22
CA ASN A 74 -1.52 1.58 10.60
C ASN A 74 -2.92 1.01 10.31
N ASP A 75 -3.96 1.78 10.64
CA ASP A 75 -5.36 1.37 10.43
C ASP A 75 -5.86 1.87 9.08
N LEU A 76 -6.37 0.96 8.27
CA LEU A 76 -6.80 1.22 6.90
C LEU A 76 -7.79 2.38 6.78
N ILE A 77 -8.81 2.40 7.64
CA ILE A 77 -9.85 3.43 7.60
C ILE A 77 -9.31 4.75 8.13
N SER A 78 -8.60 4.71 9.26
CA SER A 78 -8.05 5.91 9.89
C SER A 78 -7.04 6.62 8.99
N PHE A 79 -6.13 5.85 8.36
CA PHE A 79 -5.14 6.40 7.43
C PHE A 79 -5.82 7.10 6.25
N ASN A 80 -6.76 6.42 5.58
CA ASN A 80 -7.42 6.99 4.42
C ASN A 80 -8.26 8.23 4.77
N LYS A 81 -8.90 8.27 5.95
CA LYS A 81 -9.65 9.46 6.40
C LYS A 81 -8.77 10.65 6.77
N GLU A 82 -7.52 10.41 7.13
CA GLU A 82 -6.61 11.46 7.61
C GLU A 82 -5.74 12.03 6.49
N PHE A 83 -5.30 11.19 5.55
CA PHE A 83 -4.24 11.58 4.61
C PHE A 83 -4.63 11.52 3.14
N ILE A 84 -5.63 10.71 2.74
CA ILE A 84 -5.90 10.51 1.31
C ILE A 84 -6.38 11.77 0.59
N ASP A 85 -6.91 12.74 1.33
CA ASP A 85 -7.34 14.03 0.78
C ASP A 85 -6.17 14.84 0.18
N GLU A 86 -4.91 14.53 0.55
CA GLU A 86 -3.73 15.10 -0.11
C GLU A 86 -3.62 14.66 -1.59
N LEU A 87 -4.35 13.62 -1.99
CA LEU A 87 -4.45 13.10 -3.36
C LEU A 87 -5.84 13.32 -3.97
N ASP A 88 -6.58 14.35 -3.58
CA ASP A 88 -7.95 14.63 -4.05
C ASP A 88 -8.02 14.90 -5.57
N PHE A 89 -6.90 15.25 -6.18
CA PHE A 89 -6.74 15.40 -7.63
C PHE A 89 -6.67 14.06 -8.39
N ILE A 90 -6.64 12.91 -7.68
CA ILE A 90 -6.59 11.56 -8.25
C ILE A 90 -7.89 10.83 -7.91
N GLU A 91 -8.72 10.58 -8.92
CA GLU A 91 -9.98 9.86 -8.74
C GLU A 91 -9.73 8.42 -8.29
N GLY A 92 -10.38 8.02 -7.20
CA GLY A 92 -10.35 6.65 -6.70
C GLY A 92 -9.00 6.22 -6.09
N ALA A 93 -8.21 7.18 -5.60
CA ALA A 93 -7.01 6.88 -4.82
C ALA A 93 -7.39 6.32 -3.44
N PHE A 94 -6.71 5.23 -3.01
CA PHE A 94 -6.95 4.58 -1.73
C PHE A 94 -5.65 3.94 -1.21
N ALA A 95 -5.17 4.39 -0.06
CA ALA A 95 -3.94 3.85 0.54
C ALA A 95 -4.19 2.44 1.09
N ILE A 96 -3.31 1.49 0.74
CA ILE A 96 -3.42 0.07 1.09
C ILE A 96 -2.28 -0.44 1.96
N GLY A 97 -1.22 0.34 2.14
CA GLY A 97 -0.03 -0.05 2.91
C GLY A 97 1.00 1.06 2.99
N GLU A 98 2.16 0.78 3.56
CA GLU A 98 3.26 1.74 3.71
C GLU A 98 4.64 1.07 3.72
N ASP A 99 5.68 1.91 3.59
CA ASP A 99 7.10 1.51 3.62
C ASP A 99 7.73 1.55 5.03
N GLY A 100 6.97 1.96 6.05
CA GLY A 100 7.47 2.19 7.41
C GLY A 100 8.17 3.53 7.62
N GLY A 101 8.42 4.28 6.55
CA GLY A 101 9.00 5.64 6.57
C GLY A 101 7.98 6.76 6.39
N GLY A 102 6.71 6.40 6.23
CA GLY A 102 5.62 7.35 6.03
C GLY A 102 5.21 7.55 4.56
N ASN A 103 5.69 6.69 3.66
CA ASN A 103 5.36 6.70 2.24
C ASN A 103 4.37 5.56 1.95
N PRO A 104 3.11 5.87 1.61
CA PRO A 104 2.09 4.86 1.39
C PRO A 104 2.20 4.16 0.03
N PHE A 105 1.65 2.96 -0.03
CA PHE A 105 1.24 2.31 -1.28
C PHE A 105 -0.23 2.61 -1.52
N VAL A 106 -0.55 3.16 -2.70
CA VAL A 106 -1.88 3.64 -3.06
C VAL A 106 -2.42 2.85 -4.23
N TRP A 107 -3.62 2.29 -4.08
CA TRP A 107 -4.39 1.77 -5.20
C TRP A 107 -5.12 2.93 -5.89
N ILE A 108 -5.01 3.02 -7.21
CA ILE A 108 -5.75 3.96 -8.04
C ILE A 108 -6.71 3.20 -8.94
N ALA A 109 -8.00 3.52 -8.83
CA ALA A 109 -9.07 2.84 -9.56
C ALA A 109 -9.33 3.43 -10.95
N ASP A 110 -8.93 4.69 -11.20
CA ASP A 110 -9.10 5.37 -12.49
C ASP A 110 -8.57 4.48 -13.63
N PRO A 111 -9.37 4.14 -14.66
CA PRO A 111 -8.95 3.30 -15.77
C PRO A 111 -7.71 3.80 -16.52
N GLN A 112 -7.46 5.11 -16.53
CA GLN A 112 -6.31 5.71 -17.23
C GLN A 112 -5.01 5.60 -16.41
N ALA A 113 -5.12 5.49 -15.09
CA ALA A 113 -3.99 5.40 -14.17
C ALA A 113 -4.04 4.16 -13.27
N ARG A 114 -4.83 3.16 -13.62
CA ARG A 114 -5.04 1.98 -12.77
C ARG A 114 -3.75 1.29 -12.38
N GLY A 115 -3.60 1.03 -11.06
CA GLY A 115 -2.44 0.33 -10.53
C GLY A 115 -2.21 0.57 -9.05
N VAL A 116 -1.13 -0.03 -8.55
CA VAL A 116 -0.60 0.25 -7.22
C VAL A 116 0.62 1.16 -7.39
N TYR A 117 0.64 2.25 -6.64
CA TYR A 117 1.67 3.28 -6.70
C TYR A 117 2.34 3.43 -5.34
N TYR A 118 3.65 3.68 -5.36
CA TYR A 118 4.39 4.20 -4.22
C TYR A 118 4.22 5.72 -4.20
N TRP A 119 3.67 6.26 -3.12
CA TRP A 119 3.47 7.68 -2.94
C TRP A 119 4.59 8.24 -2.06
N ASP A 120 5.50 9.00 -2.66
CA ASP A 120 6.64 9.62 -1.95
C ASP A 120 6.20 10.88 -1.18
N ARG A 121 5.37 10.66 -0.17
CA ARG A 121 4.78 11.70 0.66
C ARG A 121 5.81 12.42 1.53
N THR A 122 6.90 11.77 1.90
CA THR A 122 7.98 12.36 2.70
C THR A 122 9.07 13.02 1.85
N HIS A 123 8.91 13.05 0.53
CA HIS A 123 9.90 13.58 -0.40
C HIS A 123 11.28 12.91 -0.27
N LEU A 124 11.28 11.62 0.01
CA LEU A 124 12.50 10.80 0.12
C LEU A 124 13.32 10.82 -1.17
N HIS A 125 12.64 10.87 -2.33
CA HIS A 125 13.22 10.86 -3.67
C HIS A 125 13.18 12.25 -4.33
N ALA A 126 13.13 13.34 -3.55
CA ALA A 126 13.03 14.71 -4.09
C ALA A 126 14.23 15.15 -4.95
N PHE A 127 15.37 14.44 -4.83
CA PHE A 127 16.58 14.70 -5.62
C PHE A 127 16.80 13.73 -6.79
N ASP A 128 15.90 12.73 -6.93
CA ASP A 128 15.92 11.81 -8.06
C ASP A 128 15.51 12.54 -9.35
N ASP A 129 15.67 11.89 -10.52
CA ASP A 129 15.27 12.50 -11.78
C ASP A 129 13.76 12.81 -11.78
N PRO A 130 13.34 14.08 -11.88
CA PRO A 130 11.92 14.45 -11.82
C PRO A 130 11.09 13.92 -12.99
N ASN A 131 11.71 13.33 -14.02
CA ASN A 131 11.01 12.72 -15.15
C ASN A 131 10.71 11.22 -14.96
N GLU A 132 11.15 10.63 -13.85
CA GLU A 132 10.97 9.21 -13.57
C GLU A 132 9.66 8.88 -12.83
N PHE A 133 8.93 9.86 -12.29
CA PHE A 133 7.63 9.62 -11.66
C PHE A 133 6.51 9.42 -12.70
N ASP A 134 5.48 8.64 -12.33
CA ASP A 134 4.31 8.39 -13.19
C ASP A 134 3.23 9.47 -13.02
N ILE A 135 3.05 9.97 -11.79
CA ILE A 135 2.09 11.04 -11.48
C ILE A 135 2.83 12.13 -10.70
N ALA A 136 2.80 13.36 -11.27
CA ALA A 136 3.39 14.53 -10.63
C ALA A 136 2.63 14.92 -9.35
N GLU A 137 3.36 15.43 -8.37
CA GLU A 137 2.76 16.03 -7.19
C GLU A 137 1.93 17.28 -7.53
N GLN A 138 0.97 17.57 -6.66
CA GLN A 138 0.27 18.86 -6.62
C GLN A 138 0.35 19.39 -5.18
N GLU A 139 0.64 20.68 -5.03
CA GLU A 139 0.67 21.36 -3.72
C GLU A 139 1.53 20.66 -2.65
N GLU A 140 2.70 20.16 -3.01
CA GLU A 140 3.63 19.45 -2.09
C GLU A 140 3.10 18.09 -1.58
N SER A 141 2.15 17.47 -2.30
CA SER A 141 1.64 16.14 -1.92
C SER A 141 2.69 15.03 -2.02
N GLY A 142 3.71 15.23 -2.85
CA GLY A 142 4.69 14.22 -3.24
C GLY A 142 4.27 13.44 -4.50
N PRO A 143 5.25 13.06 -5.34
CA PRO A 143 5.00 12.33 -6.58
C PRO A 143 4.63 10.86 -6.32
N LEU A 144 4.01 10.22 -7.33
CA LEU A 144 3.68 8.80 -7.29
C LEU A 144 4.41 8.03 -8.39
N TYR A 145 4.90 6.86 -8.01
CA TYR A 145 5.64 5.92 -8.87
C TYR A 145 4.87 4.62 -8.99
N LYS A 146 4.58 4.18 -10.20
CA LYS A 146 3.84 2.93 -10.42
C LYS A 146 4.70 1.72 -10.04
N VAL A 147 4.16 0.87 -9.16
CA VAL A 147 4.84 -0.34 -8.65
C VAL A 147 4.27 -1.60 -9.28
N ALA A 148 2.96 -1.66 -9.49
CA ALA A 148 2.29 -2.84 -10.05
C ALA A 148 0.98 -2.45 -10.77
N ASP A 149 0.54 -3.31 -11.70
CA ASP A 149 -0.70 -3.08 -12.45
C ASP A 149 -1.96 -3.37 -11.64
N ASP A 150 -1.86 -4.23 -10.65
CA ASP A 150 -2.96 -4.55 -9.72
C ASP A 150 -2.43 -5.06 -8.37
N VAL A 151 -3.35 -5.28 -7.44
CA VAL A 151 -3.01 -5.72 -6.07
C VAL A 151 -2.48 -7.16 -6.04
N ASP A 152 -2.92 -8.05 -6.94
CA ASP A 152 -2.38 -9.41 -7.03
C ASP A 152 -0.91 -9.38 -7.49
N ALA A 153 -0.58 -8.56 -8.49
CA ALA A 153 0.79 -8.36 -8.97
C ALA A 153 1.67 -7.74 -7.86
N PHE A 154 1.14 -6.74 -7.14
CA PHE A 154 1.84 -6.14 -6.01
C PHE A 154 2.12 -7.14 -4.89
N TYR A 155 1.13 -7.95 -4.52
CA TYR A 155 1.31 -8.99 -3.49
C TYR A 155 2.35 -10.05 -3.92
N LYS A 156 2.32 -10.47 -5.19
CA LYS A 156 3.35 -11.38 -5.74
C LYS A 156 4.74 -10.78 -5.72
N LEU A 157 4.87 -9.47 -5.99
CA LEU A 157 6.14 -8.76 -5.90
C LEU A 157 6.70 -8.81 -4.48
N ILE A 158 5.86 -8.55 -3.47
CA ILE A 158 6.25 -8.66 -2.05
C ILE A 158 6.71 -10.09 -1.72
N LEU A 159 5.94 -11.11 -2.09
CA LEU A 159 6.31 -12.51 -1.83
C LEU A 159 7.61 -12.91 -2.54
N SER A 160 7.81 -12.44 -3.77
CA SER A 160 9.05 -12.69 -4.52
C SER A 160 10.27 -12.07 -3.85
N ALA A 161 10.13 -10.86 -3.33
CA ALA A 161 11.20 -10.16 -2.62
C ALA A 161 11.54 -10.82 -1.27
N LEU A 162 10.56 -11.44 -0.60
CA LEU A 162 10.77 -12.21 0.63
C LEU A 162 11.49 -13.56 0.40
N GLY A 163 11.51 -14.06 -0.84
CA GLY A 163 12.21 -15.28 -1.23
C GLY A 163 11.34 -16.54 -1.26
N ALA A 164 11.98 -17.70 -1.49
CA ALA A 164 11.29 -18.96 -1.80
C ALA A 164 10.51 -19.58 -0.62
N ARG A 165 10.77 -19.17 0.62
CA ARG A 165 10.06 -19.61 1.81
C ARG A 165 9.64 -18.41 2.65
N VAL A 166 8.35 -18.17 2.66
CA VAL A 166 7.72 -17.14 3.50
C VAL A 166 6.94 -17.88 4.60
N ASP A 167 7.31 -17.63 5.83
CA ASP A 167 6.55 -18.10 6.99
C ASP A 167 5.41 -17.12 7.28
N PHE A 168 4.22 -17.64 7.51
CA PHE A 168 3.04 -16.86 7.87
C PHE A 168 2.70 -17.12 9.33
N ILE A 169 2.70 -16.06 10.13
CA ILE A 169 2.43 -16.10 11.57
C ILE A 169 1.14 -15.33 11.84
N GLU A 170 0.14 -16.00 12.37
CA GLU A 170 -1.10 -15.36 12.78
C GLU A 170 -0.91 -14.65 14.12
N ASP A 171 -1.20 -13.35 14.14
CA ASP A 171 -1.22 -12.52 15.34
C ASP A 171 -2.63 -12.55 15.94
N VAL A 172 -2.78 -13.23 17.09
CA VAL A 172 -4.06 -13.54 17.76
C VAL A 172 -4.37 -12.55 18.87
#